data_e9b2f0d057ff2e80c6d53d6108696226
#
_entry.id   e9b2f0d057ff2e80c6d53d6108696226
#
_cell.length_a   1.000
_cell.length_b   1.000
_cell.length_c   1.000
_cell.angle_alpha   90.00
_cell.angle_beta   90.00
_cell.angle_gamma   90.00
#
_symmetry.space_group_name_H-M   'P 1'
#
loop_
_entity.id
_entity.type
_entity.pdbx_description
1 polymer ?
#
loop_
_entity_poly.entity_id
_entity_poly.type
_entity_poly.pdbx_seq_one_letter_code
_entity_poly.pdbx_strand_id
1 'polypeptide(L)'
;MTRPAPKGGGNALGPRINNPGSPAARLYRMTPEERERALERLPAQRQEAIRRQLQYFDSLPKDQQEVMLSRTERFAALPPEKKRAFMQQMQTLNRLPKERHQMVGAVLRRLQSLPDAQREVIFNSPQFQNGFTPEEQQMIRDLSEVMLPPM
;
A
#
# COMPACT_ATOMS: atom_id res chain seq x y z
N MET A 1 -28.41 10.99 -2.13
CA MET A 1 -27.91 10.82 -2.05
C MET A 1 -26.96 10.62 -1.81
N THR A 2 -26.50 10.55 -1.78
CA THR A 2 -25.78 10.34 -1.51
C THR A 2 -24.84 9.96 -1.46
N ARG A 3 -24.24 9.88 -1.40
CA ARG A 3 -23.34 9.45 -1.30
C ARG A 3 -22.53 9.05 -0.84
N PRO A 4 -22.29 8.76 -0.86
CA PRO A 4 -21.42 8.24 -0.27
C PRO A 4 -20.17 8.31 -0.22
N ALA A 5 -19.90 8.29 0.16
CA ALA A 5 -18.82 8.34 0.22
C ALA A 5 -18.00 7.66 0.40
N PRO A 6 -17.63 7.60 0.37
CA PRO A 6 -16.81 6.94 0.48
C PRO A 6 -16.32 6.37 1.11
N LYS A 7 -16.66 6.18 1.10
CA LYS A 7 -16.22 5.63 1.63
C LYS A 7 -15.24 5.18 1.84
N GLY A 8 -15.54 5.03 1.67
CA GLY A 8 -14.67 4.08 1.90
C GLY A 8 -13.50 4.44 2.34
N GLY A 9 -13.42 5.38 2.24
CA GLY A 9 -12.20 5.80 2.75
C GLY A 9 -11.85 5.19 4.05
N GLY A 10 -12.64 4.50 4.62
CA GLY A 10 -12.37 3.96 5.92
C GLY A 10 -11.12 3.14 6.05
N ASN A 11 -10.45 2.86 4.99
CA ASN A 11 -9.23 2.05 5.08
C ASN A 11 -8.12 2.80 5.77
N ALA A 12 -7.40 2.09 6.60
CA ALA A 12 -6.21 2.61 7.23
C ALA A 12 -5.18 3.06 6.22
N LEU A 13 -5.14 2.39 5.09
CA LEU A 13 -4.15 2.64 4.06
C LEU A 13 -4.79 3.33 2.85
N GLY A 14 -5.97 3.94 3.07
CA GLY A 14 -6.71 4.62 2.02
C GLY A 14 -7.88 3.81 1.54
N PRO A 15 -8.74 4.39 0.67
CA PRO A 15 -9.87 3.66 0.14
C PRO A 15 -9.45 2.36 -0.52
N ARG A 16 -8.30 2.41 -1.13
CA ARG A 16 -7.60 1.23 -1.61
C ARG A 16 -6.18 1.39 -1.18
N ILE A 17 -5.60 0.28 -0.76
CA ILE A 17 -4.19 0.32 -0.43
C ILE A 17 -3.42 0.62 -1.71
N ASN A 18 -2.68 1.70 -1.69
CA ASN A 18 -1.90 2.10 -2.84
C ASN A 18 -0.73 1.14 -2.99
N ASN A 19 -0.71 0.46 -4.12
CA ASN A 19 0.32 -0.52 -4.40
C ASN A 19 1.58 0.19 -4.88
N PRO A 20 2.69 0.11 -4.13
CA PRO A 20 3.93 0.77 -4.55
C PRO A 20 4.51 0.19 -5.84
N GLY A 21 4.03 -0.97 -6.27
CA GLY A 21 4.45 -1.56 -7.54
C GLY A 21 3.50 -1.26 -8.69
N SER A 22 2.49 -0.41 -8.48
CA SER A 22 1.52 -0.10 -9.53
C SER A 22 2.15 0.77 -10.63
N PRO A 23 1.56 0.76 -11.83
CA PRO A 23 2.06 1.64 -12.89
C PRO A 23 2.03 3.12 -12.50
N ALA A 24 1.00 3.55 -11.76
CA ALA A 24 0.90 4.95 -11.33
C ALA A 24 2.07 5.33 -10.43
N ALA A 25 2.54 4.41 -9.60
CA ALA A 25 3.62 4.70 -8.66
C ALA A 25 4.90 5.13 -9.37
N ARG A 26 5.12 4.61 -10.57
CA ARG A 26 6.30 4.96 -11.34
C ARG A 26 6.27 6.41 -11.82
N LEU A 27 5.08 7.01 -11.85
CA LEU A 27 4.90 8.35 -12.38
C LEU A 27 4.88 9.42 -11.31
N TYR A 28 4.89 9.04 -10.04
CA TYR A 28 4.74 10.01 -8.95
C TYR A 28 5.79 11.11 -8.97
N ARG A 29 7.03 10.78 -9.31
CA ARG A 29 8.12 11.76 -9.30
C ARG A 29 8.29 12.49 -10.62
N MET A 30 7.54 12.11 -11.63
CA MET A 30 7.67 12.73 -12.96
C MET A 30 6.99 14.09 -12.99
N THR A 31 7.51 14.97 -13.86
CA THR A 31 6.85 16.23 -14.12
C THR A 31 5.52 16.00 -14.86
N PRO A 32 4.60 16.98 -14.87
CA PRO A 32 3.36 16.83 -15.62
C PRO A 32 3.58 16.47 -17.09
N GLU A 33 4.60 17.05 -17.71
CA GLU A 33 4.91 16.75 -19.11
C GLU A 33 5.38 15.30 -19.30
N GLU A 34 6.22 14.83 -18.38
CA GLU A 34 6.69 13.45 -18.43
C GLU A 34 5.56 12.47 -18.19
N ARG A 35 4.66 12.80 -17.27
CA ARG A 35 3.48 11.97 -17.00
C ARG A 35 2.62 11.84 -18.26
N GLU A 36 2.37 12.95 -18.95
CA GLU A 36 1.55 12.92 -20.15
C GLU A 36 2.16 12.04 -21.22
N ARG A 37 3.46 12.14 -21.42
CA ARG A 37 4.13 11.30 -22.41
C ARG A 37 4.02 9.82 -22.09
N ALA A 38 4.17 9.49 -20.81
CA ALA A 38 4.03 8.11 -20.36
C ALA A 38 2.61 7.60 -20.55
N LEU A 39 1.63 8.46 -20.25
CA LEU A 39 0.22 8.08 -20.37
C LEU A 39 -0.21 7.90 -21.81
N GLU A 40 0.33 8.69 -22.73
CA GLU A 40 -0.03 8.60 -24.14
C GLU A 40 0.25 7.23 -24.72
N ARG A 41 1.17 6.50 -24.13
CA ARG A 41 1.53 5.16 -24.61
C ARG A 41 0.59 4.07 -24.15
N LEU A 42 -0.40 4.42 -23.32
CA LEU A 42 -1.29 3.46 -22.70
C LEU A 42 -2.68 3.50 -23.33
N PRO A 43 -3.43 2.39 -23.27
CA PRO A 43 -4.84 2.42 -23.68
C PRO A 43 -5.62 3.44 -22.85
N ALA A 44 -6.67 3.99 -23.47
CA ALA A 44 -7.45 5.07 -22.85
C ALA A 44 -7.99 4.70 -21.47
N GLN A 45 -8.44 3.46 -21.30
CA GLN A 45 -8.98 3.01 -20.02
C GLN A 45 -7.93 3.05 -18.93
N ARG A 46 -6.72 2.64 -19.25
CA ARG A 46 -5.62 2.67 -18.28
C ARG A 46 -5.19 4.09 -17.97
N GLN A 47 -5.16 4.95 -19.00
CA GLN A 47 -4.83 6.34 -18.77
C GLN A 47 -5.71 6.97 -17.71
N GLU A 48 -7.02 6.73 -17.82
CA GLU A 48 -7.95 7.36 -16.90
C GLU A 48 -7.76 6.87 -15.46
N ALA A 49 -7.57 5.55 -15.29
CA ALA A 49 -7.35 5.00 -13.96
C ALA A 49 -6.07 5.54 -13.33
N ILE A 50 -5.02 5.65 -14.12
CA ILE A 50 -3.75 6.16 -13.63
C ILE A 50 -3.85 7.65 -13.32
N ARG A 51 -4.56 8.43 -14.16
CA ARG A 51 -4.75 9.85 -13.89
C ARG A 51 -5.45 10.08 -12.55
N ARG A 52 -6.44 9.25 -12.24
CA ARG A 52 -7.14 9.37 -10.95
C ARG A 52 -6.19 9.09 -9.78
N GLN A 53 -5.34 8.08 -9.91
CA GLN A 53 -4.37 7.80 -8.87
C GLN A 53 -3.35 8.92 -8.71
N LEU A 54 -2.92 9.51 -9.82
CA LEU A 54 -2.00 10.64 -9.76
C LEU A 54 -2.66 11.87 -9.13
N GLN A 55 -3.92 12.12 -9.46
CA GLN A 55 -4.66 13.21 -8.83
C GLN A 55 -4.78 13.00 -7.33
N TYR A 56 -5.06 11.77 -6.92
CA TYR A 56 -5.11 11.45 -5.51
C TYR A 56 -3.76 11.73 -4.83
N PHE A 57 -2.69 11.25 -5.45
CA PHE A 57 -1.34 11.50 -4.91
C PHE A 57 -1.06 13.00 -4.80
N ASP A 58 -1.37 13.75 -5.86
CA ASP A 58 -1.09 15.19 -5.88
C ASP A 58 -1.90 15.95 -4.84
N SER A 59 -3.05 15.40 -4.45
CA SER A 59 -3.94 16.04 -3.47
C SER A 59 -3.50 15.80 -2.03
N LEU A 60 -2.56 14.89 -1.81
CA LEU A 60 -2.12 14.55 -0.46
C LEU A 60 -1.20 15.60 0.12
N PRO A 61 -1.21 15.77 1.45
CA PRO A 61 -0.18 16.57 2.10
C PRO A 61 1.22 16.04 1.77
N LYS A 62 2.19 16.92 1.81
CA LYS A 62 3.54 16.58 1.38
C LYS A 62 4.14 15.42 2.16
N ASP A 63 3.88 15.35 3.47
CA ASP A 63 4.40 14.27 4.29
C ASP A 63 3.82 12.93 3.87
N GLN A 64 2.55 12.89 3.47
CA GLN A 64 1.94 11.65 2.99
C GLN A 64 2.46 11.27 1.61
N GLN A 65 2.71 12.26 0.75
CA GLN A 65 3.36 11.99 -0.53
C GLN A 65 4.71 11.33 -0.33
N GLU A 66 5.48 11.82 0.65
CA GLU A 66 6.79 11.25 0.92
C GLU A 66 6.71 9.82 1.42
N VAL A 67 5.69 9.51 2.22
CA VAL A 67 5.48 8.14 2.66
C VAL A 67 5.24 7.23 1.45
N MET A 68 4.39 7.66 0.52
CA MET A 68 4.12 6.87 -0.67
C MET A 68 5.35 6.72 -1.55
N LEU A 69 6.13 7.79 -1.70
CA LEU A 69 7.37 7.73 -2.47
C LEU A 69 8.37 6.78 -1.83
N SER A 70 8.49 6.80 -0.51
CA SER A 70 9.39 5.90 0.20
C SER A 70 8.99 4.44 -0.01
N ARG A 71 7.71 4.16 0.03
CA ARG A 71 7.21 2.80 -0.22
C ARG A 71 7.57 2.35 -1.63
N THR A 72 7.39 3.23 -2.60
CA THR A 72 7.74 2.94 -3.99
C THR A 72 9.22 2.60 -4.12
N GLU A 73 10.07 3.37 -3.46
CA GLU A 73 11.50 3.14 -3.50
C GLU A 73 11.90 1.84 -2.83
N ARG A 74 11.30 1.53 -1.69
CA ARG A 74 11.58 0.27 -1.00
C ARG A 74 11.15 -0.92 -1.84
N PHE A 75 9.98 -0.81 -2.49
CA PHE A 75 9.55 -1.86 -3.40
C PHE A 75 10.53 -2.04 -4.55
N ALA A 76 10.95 -0.94 -5.17
CA ALA A 76 11.85 -1.00 -6.30
C ALA A 76 13.20 -1.63 -5.95
N ALA A 77 13.60 -1.51 -4.69
CA ALA A 77 14.87 -2.06 -4.23
C ALA A 77 14.82 -3.57 -3.95
N LEU A 78 13.64 -4.17 -3.95
CA LEU A 78 13.51 -5.60 -3.66
C LEU A 78 14.03 -6.46 -4.81
N PRO A 79 14.59 -7.63 -4.50
CA PRO A 79 14.88 -8.62 -5.55
C PRO A 79 13.60 -9.05 -6.28
N PRO A 80 13.71 -9.55 -7.52
CA PRO A 80 12.52 -9.91 -8.30
C PRO A 80 11.59 -10.89 -7.61
N GLU A 81 12.12 -11.90 -6.93
CA GLU A 81 11.25 -12.87 -6.24
C GLU A 81 10.48 -12.23 -5.09
N LYS A 82 11.09 -11.28 -4.39
CA LYS A 82 10.42 -10.57 -3.31
C LYS A 82 9.38 -9.59 -3.84
N LYS A 83 9.66 -8.95 -4.97
CA LYS A 83 8.65 -8.12 -5.63
C LYS A 83 7.43 -8.93 -5.98
N ARG A 84 7.64 -10.13 -6.52
CA ARG A 84 6.54 -11.01 -6.91
C ARG A 84 5.74 -11.43 -5.69
N ALA A 85 6.44 -11.81 -4.62
CA ALA A 85 5.77 -12.21 -3.37
C ALA A 85 4.95 -11.05 -2.81
N PHE A 86 5.51 -9.85 -2.81
CA PHE A 86 4.81 -8.67 -2.32
C PHE A 86 3.54 -8.42 -3.13
N MET A 87 3.63 -8.50 -4.45
CA MET A 87 2.46 -8.29 -5.32
C MET A 87 1.38 -9.34 -5.07
N GLN A 88 1.78 -10.59 -4.85
CA GLN A 88 0.83 -11.64 -4.50
C GLN A 88 0.15 -11.36 -3.17
N GLN A 89 0.90 -10.90 -2.18
CA GLN A 89 0.34 -10.57 -0.88
C GLN A 89 -0.63 -9.38 -0.98
N MET A 90 -0.33 -8.41 -1.82
CA MET A 90 -1.26 -7.30 -2.05
C MET A 90 -2.57 -7.79 -2.65
N GLN A 91 -2.49 -8.72 -3.61
CA GLN A 91 -3.70 -9.30 -4.19
C GLN A 91 -4.50 -10.06 -3.15
N THR A 92 -3.82 -10.84 -2.33
CA THR A 92 -4.48 -11.60 -1.28
C THR A 92 -5.16 -10.67 -0.29
N LEU A 93 -4.48 -9.61 0.11
CA LEU A 93 -5.05 -8.61 1.01
C LEU A 93 -6.34 -8.03 0.44
N ASN A 94 -6.32 -7.67 -0.84
CA ASN A 94 -7.48 -7.06 -1.48
C ASN A 94 -8.65 -8.01 -1.64
N ARG A 95 -8.40 -9.32 -1.52
CA ARG A 95 -9.45 -10.35 -1.62
C ARG A 95 -9.98 -10.78 -0.26
N LEU A 96 -9.36 -10.34 0.83
CA LEU A 96 -9.83 -10.72 2.16
C LEU A 96 -11.24 -10.18 2.41
N PRO A 97 -12.04 -10.92 3.20
CA PRO A 97 -13.31 -10.35 3.65
C PRO A 97 -13.09 -9.02 4.34
N LYS A 98 -14.08 -8.16 4.28
CA LYS A 98 -13.97 -6.80 4.78
C LYS A 98 -13.42 -6.72 6.19
N GLU A 99 -13.93 -7.58 7.09
CA GLU A 99 -13.49 -7.57 8.48
C GLU A 99 -12.02 -7.94 8.62
N ARG A 100 -11.58 -8.96 7.88
CA ARG A 100 -10.18 -9.37 7.93
C ARG A 100 -9.28 -8.31 7.32
N HIS A 101 -9.72 -7.70 6.22
CA HIS A 101 -8.97 -6.62 5.60
C HIS A 101 -8.77 -5.46 6.58
N GLN A 102 -9.81 -5.12 7.32
CA GLN A 102 -9.73 -4.04 8.31
C GLN A 102 -8.77 -4.40 9.45
N MET A 103 -8.80 -5.65 9.90
CA MET A 103 -7.92 -6.10 10.96
C MET A 103 -6.46 -6.04 10.55
N VAL A 104 -6.16 -6.51 9.34
CA VAL A 104 -4.80 -6.44 8.81
C VAL A 104 -4.34 -4.99 8.69
N GLY A 105 -5.20 -4.14 8.13
CA GLY A 105 -4.90 -2.71 8.00
C GLY A 105 -4.64 -2.04 9.33
N ALA A 106 -5.43 -2.40 10.35
CA ALA A 106 -5.26 -1.82 11.68
C ALA A 106 -3.91 -2.20 12.30
N VAL A 107 -3.50 -3.46 12.12
CA VAL A 107 -2.20 -3.90 12.63
C VAL A 107 -1.07 -3.17 11.90
N LEU A 108 -1.16 -3.09 10.57
CA LEU A 108 -0.13 -2.39 9.81
C LEU A 108 -0.02 -0.93 10.26
N ARG A 109 -1.15 -0.29 10.47
CA ARG A 109 -1.16 1.10 10.94
C ARG A 109 -0.53 1.24 12.32
N ARG A 110 -0.82 0.28 13.21
CA ARG A 110 -0.23 0.29 14.54
C ARG A 110 1.28 0.10 14.47
N LEU A 111 1.73 -0.83 13.63
CA LEU A 111 3.16 -1.09 13.47
C LEU A 111 3.91 0.11 12.89
N GLN A 112 3.22 0.94 12.14
CA GLN A 112 3.84 2.06 11.45
C GLN A 112 4.56 3.03 12.40
N SER A 113 4.04 3.18 13.62
CA SER A 113 4.60 4.10 14.59
C SER A 113 5.61 3.45 15.53
N LEU A 114 5.91 2.17 15.34
CA LEU A 114 6.78 1.44 16.25
C LEU A 114 8.15 1.16 15.65
N PRO A 115 9.22 1.20 16.46
CA PRO A 115 10.54 0.76 16.02
C PRO A 115 10.55 -0.74 15.70
N ASP A 116 11.54 -1.15 14.90
CA ASP A 116 11.65 -2.54 14.47
C ASP A 116 11.64 -3.54 15.63
N ALA A 117 12.34 -3.21 16.71
CA ALA A 117 12.40 -4.12 17.86
C ALA A 117 11.02 -4.33 18.47
N GLN A 118 10.21 -3.27 18.53
CA GLN A 118 8.86 -3.38 19.08
C GLN A 118 7.92 -4.08 18.11
N ARG A 119 8.16 -3.94 16.82
CA ARG A 119 7.39 -4.68 15.82
C ARG A 119 7.58 -6.17 16.01
N GLU A 120 8.81 -6.62 16.29
CA GLU A 120 9.07 -8.02 16.55
C GLU A 120 8.34 -8.51 17.80
N VAL A 121 8.25 -7.68 18.83
CA VAL A 121 7.49 -8.05 20.03
C VAL A 121 6.03 -8.33 19.64
N ILE A 122 5.44 -7.49 18.79
CA ILE A 122 4.06 -7.70 18.36
C ILE A 122 3.94 -8.98 17.54
N PHE A 123 4.84 -9.23 16.60
CA PHE A 123 4.80 -10.43 15.78
C PHE A 123 4.90 -11.70 16.62
N ASN A 124 5.57 -11.64 17.75
CA ASN A 124 5.73 -12.80 18.63
C ASN A 124 4.69 -12.85 19.75
N SER A 125 3.76 -11.89 19.79
CA SER A 125 2.77 -11.84 20.86
C SER A 125 1.67 -12.88 20.63
N PRO A 126 1.07 -13.39 21.72
CA PRO A 126 -0.06 -14.30 21.57
C PRO A 126 -1.25 -13.68 20.85
N GLN A 127 -1.52 -12.39 21.07
CA GLN A 127 -2.62 -11.72 20.40
C GLN A 127 -2.46 -11.78 18.89
N PHE A 128 -1.24 -11.52 18.39
CA PHE A 128 -1.00 -11.56 16.97
C PHE A 128 -1.11 -12.99 16.43
N GLN A 129 -0.47 -13.94 17.13
CA GLN A 129 -0.43 -15.32 16.66
C GLN A 129 -1.79 -15.99 16.69
N ASN A 130 -2.62 -15.62 17.67
CA ASN A 130 -3.97 -16.20 17.79
C ASN A 130 -5.00 -15.43 17.00
N GLY A 131 -4.76 -14.15 16.73
CA GLY A 131 -5.72 -13.30 16.03
C GLY A 131 -5.66 -13.39 14.52
N PHE A 132 -4.57 -13.95 13.98
CA PHE A 132 -4.37 -14.03 12.53
C PHE A 132 -3.94 -15.44 12.16
N THR A 133 -4.39 -15.89 10.98
CA THR A 133 -3.95 -17.18 10.47
C THR A 133 -2.49 -17.12 10.11
N PRO A 134 -1.80 -18.29 9.99
CA PRO A 134 -0.40 -18.27 9.56
C PRO A 134 -0.21 -17.54 8.24
N GLU A 135 -1.14 -17.67 7.30
CA GLU A 135 -1.07 -16.96 6.03
C GLU A 135 -1.17 -15.45 6.22
N GLU A 136 -2.10 -15.02 7.08
CA GLU A 136 -2.24 -13.60 7.37
C GLU A 136 -1.03 -13.04 8.10
N GLN A 137 -0.44 -13.81 9.01
CA GLN A 137 0.77 -13.41 9.70
C GLN A 137 1.91 -13.19 8.72
N GLN A 138 2.09 -14.11 7.78
CA GLN A 138 3.12 -13.97 6.77
C GLN A 138 2.85 -12.78 5.87
N MET A 139 1.58 -12.59 5.50
CA MET A 139 1.18 -11.43 4.70
C MET A 139 1.57 -10.12 5.40
N ILE A 140 1.26 -10.01 6.69
CA ILE A 140 1.56 -8.80 7.44
C ILE A 140 3.07 -8.56 7.49
N ARG A 141 3.86 -9.62 7.70
CA ARG A 141 5.32 -9.49 7.70
C ARG A 141 5.85 -9.05 6.35
N ASP A 142 5.38 -9.68 5.28
CA ASP A 142 5.84 -9.35 3.93
C ASP A 142 5.47 -7.92 3.54
N LEU A 143 4.24 -7.52 3.84
CA LEU A 143 3.80 -6.18 3.52
C LEU A 143 4.54 -5.13 4.34
N SER A 144 4.88 -5.45 5.58
CA SER A 144 5.56 -4.49 6.44
C SER A 144 6.94 -4.12 5.93
N GLU A 145 7.61 -5.02 5.21
CA GLU A 145 8.93 -4.71 4.67
C GLU A 145 8.94 -3.52 3.73
N VAL A 146 7.84 -3.31 3.02
CA VAL A 146 7.73 -2.22 2.05
C VAL A 146 6.88 -1.09 2.59
N MET A 147 5.78 -1.42 3.25
CA MET A 147 4.78 -0.44 3.65
C MET A 147 5.19 0.39 4.87
N LEU A 148 6.10 -0.14 5.68
CA LEU A 148 6.50 0.52 6.93
C LEU A 148 7.94 0.99 6.84
N PRO A 149 8.23 2.20 7.35
CA PRO A 149 9.61 2.67 7.35
C PRO A 149 10.43 1.89 8.39
N PRO A 150 11.70 1.64 8.10
CA PRO A 150 12.58 1.07 9.11
C PRO A 150 12.84 2.10 10.22
N MET A 151 12.88 1.62 11.45
CA MET A 151 13.15 2.50 12.60
C MET A 151 13.96 1.79 13.64
#